data_bcc2caec445838d3c280800f74db1103
#
_entry.id   bcc2caec445838d3c280800f74db1103
#
_cell.length_a   1.000
_cell.length_b   1.000
_cell.length_c   1.000
_cell.angle_alpha   90.00
_cell.angle_beta   90.00
_cell.angle_gamma   90.00
#
_symmetry.space_group_name_H-M   'P 1'
#
loop_
_entity.id
_entity.type
_entity.pdbx_description
1 polymer ?
#
loop_
_entity_poly.entity_id
_entity_poly.type
_entity_poly.pdbx_seq_one_letter_code
_entity_poly.pdbx_strand_id
1 'polypeptide(L)'
;MIERYSREEMSNIWTDQNHYEAWLEVEILACEAWSELGHIPKADVQKIRQNAKVNVERAQEIEQETRHDVVAFTRQVSETLGEERKWVHYGLTSTDVVDTALSFVIKQANDIIEKDLERFIDVLAEKAKNYKYTLMMGRTHGVHAEPTTFGVKMALWYTEMQRNLQRFKQVREEIEVGKMSGAVGTFANIPPEIESYVCKHLGIGTAPVSTQTLQRDRHAYYIATLALIATSLEKFAVEIRNLQKTETREVEEAFAKGQKGSSAMPHKRNPIGSENITGISRVIRGYITTAYENVPLWHERDISHSSAERIMLPDVTIALDYALNRFTNIVDRLTVFEDNMRNNIDKTFGLIFSQRVLLALINKGMVREEAYDKVQPKAMISWETKTPFRELIEQDESITSVLTKEELDECFDPKHHLNQVDTIFERAGLA
;
A
#
# COMPACT_ATOMS: atom_id res chain seq x y z
N MET A 1 -11.79 -9.89 -9.07
CA MET A 1 -10.48 -9.68 -9.79
C MET A 1 -10.23 -10.86 -10.74
N ILE A 2 -9.45 -10.67 -11.82
CA ILE A 2 -9.07 -11.80 -12.70
C ILE A 2 -7.95 -12.63 -12.08
N GLU A 3 -7.91 -13.94 -12.36
CA GLU A 3 -6.94 -14.90 -11.81
C GLU A 3 -5.49 -14.46 -12.00
N ARG A 4 -5.16 -13.87 -13.16
CA ARG A 4 -3.81 -13.38 -13.49
C ARG A 4 -3.23 -12.40 -12.47
N TYR A 5 -4.06 -11.65 -11.74
CA TYR A 5 -3.70 -10.63 -10.76
C TYR A 5 -4.19 -10.98 -9.35
N SER A 6 -4.27 -12.28 -9.08
CA SER A 6 -4.70 -12.84 -7.81
C SER A 6 -3.63 -13.75 -7.23
N ARG A 7 -3.47 -13.73 -5.92
CA ARG A 7 -2.72 -14.74 -5.18
C ARG A 7 -3.71 -15.66 -4.47
N GLU A 8 -3.40 -16.93 -4.43
CA GLU A 8 -4.31 -17.95 -3.88
C GLU A 8 -4.71 -17.65 -2.44
N GLU A 9 -3.76 -17.23 -1.59
CA GLU A 9 -4.02 -16.88 -0.19
C GLU A 9 -5.13 -15.82 -0.05
N MET A 10 -5.06 -14.75 -0.83
CA MET A 10 -6.06 -13.67 -0.79
C MET A 10 -7.36 -14.06 -1.51
N SER A 11 -7.27 -14.78 -2.63
CA SER A 11 -8.46 -15.21 -3.38
C SER A 11 -9.35 -16.15 -2.56
N ASN A 12 -8.73 -17.04 -1.75
CA ASN A 12 -9.47 -17.96 -0.89
C ASN A 12 -10.30 -17.24 0.18
N ILE A 13 -9.88 -16.06 0.63
CA ILE A 13 -10.63 -15.22 1.58
C ILE A 13 -11.98 -14.79 1.00
N TRP A 14 -12.04 -14.53 -0.32
CA TRP A 14 -13.22 -13.99 -1.00
C TRP A 14 -14.03 -15.05 -1.74
N THR A 15 -13.84 -16.33 -1.46
CA THR A 15 -14.69 -17.40 -2.00
C THR A 15 -16.07 -17.40 -1.35
N ASP A 16 -17.08 -17.85 -2.07
CA ASP A 16 -18.43 -18.04 -1.51
C ASP A 16 -18.40 -18.99 -0.30
N GLN A 17 -17.55 -20.01 -0.31
CA GLN A 17 -17.39 -20.93 0.80
C GLN A 17 -16.95 -20.20 2.07
N ASN A 18 -15.87 -19.41 2.02
CA ASN A 18 -15.39 -18.65 3.18
C ASN A 18 -16.41 -17.60 3.64
N HIS A 19 -17.12 -16.98 2.70
CA HIS A 19 -18.17 -16.02 2.99
C HIS A 19 -19.31 -16.65 3.81
N TYR A 20 -19.84 -17.78 3.37
CA TYR A 20 -20.91 -18.48 4.10
C TYR A 20 -20.40 -19.13 5.40
N GLU A 21 -19.16 -19.58 5.47
CA GLU A 21 -18.55 -20.07 6.71
C GLU A 21 -18.41 -18.94 7.74
N ALA A 22 -18.07 -17.73 7.32
CA ALA A 22 -18.07 -16.56 8.20
C ALA A 22 -19.48 -16.22 8.72
N TRP A 23 -20.51 -16.32 7.87
CA TRP A 23 -21.89 -16.16 8.32
C TRP A 23 -22.27 -17.23 9.34
N LEU A 24 -21.91 -18.49 9.08
CA LEU A 24 -22.18 -19.61 9.99
C LEU A 24 -21.50 -19.40 11.34
N GLU A 25 -20.26 -18.93 11.36
CA GLU A 25 -19.55 -18.66 12.61
C GLU A 25 -20.24 -17.57 13.43
N VAL A 26 -20.72 -16.48 12.79
CA VAL A 26 -21.50 -15.44 13.47
C VAL A 26 -22.80 -16.02 14.08
N GLU A 27 -23.53 -16.84 13.34
CA GLU A 27 -24.76 -17.50 13.82
C GLU A 27 -24.51 -18.42 15.02
N ILE A 28 -23.46 -19.23 14.96
CA ILE A 28 -23.08 -20.14 16.04
C ILE A 28 -22.65 -19.36 17.28
N LEU A 29 -21.81 -18.36 17.13
CA LEU A 29 -21.37 -17.50 18.25
C LEU A 29 -22.53 -16.74 18.89
N ALA A 30 -23.53 -16.32 18.10
CA ALA A 30 -24.73 -15.72 18.61
C ALA A 30 -25.54 -16.73 19.47
N CYS A 31 -25.67 -17.98 19.00
CA CYS A 31 -26.34 -19.05 19.81
C CYS A 31 -25.55 -19.34 21.10
N GLU A 32 -24.22 -19.36 21.05
CA GLU A 32 -23.37 -19.52 22.23
C GLU A 32 -23.58 -18.39 23.24
N ALA A 33 -23.59 -17.14 22.75
CA ALA A 33 -23.85 -15.98 23.60
C ALA A 33 -25.26 -16.05 24.29
N TRP A 34 -26.27 -16.41 23.54
CA TRP A 34 -27.61 -16.65 24.12
C TRP A 34 -27.64 -17.78 25.17
N SER A 35 -26.77 -18.79 24.98
CA SER A 35 -26.65 -19.88 25.97
C SER A 35 -25.93 -19.40 27.25
N GLU A 36 -24.94 -18.56 27.15
CA GLU A 36 -24.28 -17.95 28.31
C GLU A 36 -25.25 -17.08 29.12
N LEU A 37 -26.22 -16.44 28.45
CA LEU A 37 -27.33 -15.72 29.09
C LEU A 37 -28.41 -16.63 29.63
N GLY A 38 -28.29 -17.96 29.48
CA GLY A 38 -29.25 -18.94 29.96
C GLY A 38 -30.52 -19.08 29.13
N HIS A 39 -30.59 -18.50 27.94
CA HIS A 39 -31.76 -18.52 27.06
C HIS A 39 -31.81 -19.76 26.17
N ILE A 40 -30.67 -20.15 25.57
CA ILE A 40 -30.56 -21.35 24.75
C ILE A 40 -29.93 -22.49 25.59
N PRO A 41 -30.50 -23.71 25.56
CA PRO A 41 -29.90 -24.85 26.25
C PRO A 41 -28.50 -25.17 25.73
N LYS A 42 -27.52 -25.37 26.62
CA LYS A 42 -26.12 -25.72 26.23
C LYS A 42 -26.05 -26.94 25.33
N ALA A 43 -26.90 -27.94 25.54
CA ALA A 43 -26.95 -29.15 24.71
C ALA A 43 -27.35 -28.84 23.24
N ASP A 44 -28.25 -27.86 23.03
CA ASP A 44 -28.67 -27.47 21.69
C ASP A 44 -27.52 -26.71 20.97
N VAL A 45 -26.83 -25.80 21.68
CA VAL A 45 -25.66 -25.09 21.12
C VAL A 45 -24.54 -26.04 20.75
N GLN A 46 -24.27 -27.05 21.58
CA GLN A 46 -23.27 -28.09 21.25
C GLN A 46 -23.63 -28.83 19.95
N LYS A 47 -24.92 -29.19 19.77
CA LYS A 47 -25.37 -29.81 18.52
C LYS A 47 -25.23 -28.89 17.32
N ILE A 48 -25.56 -27.60 17.47
CA ILE A 48 -25.41 -26.61 16.41
C ILE A 48 -23.93 -26.52 16.02
N ARG A 49 -23.03 -26.32 16.97
CA ARG A 49 -21.56 -26.22 16.71
C ARG A 49 -21.00 -27.47 16.02
N GLN A 50 -21.49 -28.66 16.36
CA GLN A 50 -21.01 -29.93 15.81
C GLN A 50 -21.59 -30.26 14.43
N ASN A 51 -22.86 -29.93 14.18
CA ASN A 51 -23.62 -30.45 13.03
C ASN A 51 -23.91 -29.40 11.97
N ALA A 52 -23.97 -28.10 12.33
CA ALA A 52 -24.22 -27.04 11.36
C ALA A 52 -23.08 -27.00 10.29
N LYS A 53 -23.48 -27.05 9.03
CA LYS A 53 -22.57 -27.08 7.90
C LYS A 53 -23.06 -26.19 6.76
N VAL A 54 -22.14 -25.57 6.08
CA VAL A 54 -22.40 -24.82 4.86
C VAL A 54 -22.37 -25.75 3.65
N ASN A 55 -23.35 -25.58 2.78
CA ASN A 55 -23.33 -26.09 1.41
C ASN A 55 -23.75 -24.94 0.48
N VAL A 56 -22.76 -24.36 -0.18
CA VAL A 56 -22.92 -23.18 -1.04
C VAL A 56 -23.90 -23.45 -2.18
N GLU A 57 -23.77 -24.57 -2.87
CA GLU A 57 -24.63 -24.94 -4.00
C GLU A 57 -26.07 -25.05 -3.56
N ARG A 58 -26.33 -25.73 -2.42
CA ARG A 58 -27.68 -25.87 -1.86
C ARG A 58 -28.28 -24.52 -1.41
N ALA A 59 -27.46 -23.64 -0.82
CA ALA A 59 -27.91 -22.30 -0.47
C ALA A 59 -28.32 -21.48 -1.70
N GLN A 60 -27.53 -21.56 -2.77
CA GLN A 60 -27.82 -20.91 -4.06
C GLN A 60 -29.09 -21.47 -4.73
N GLU A 61 -29.32 -22.77 -4.67
CA GLU A 61 -30.58 -23.38 -5.14
C GLU A 61 -31.81 -22.81 -4.37
N ILE A 62 -31.71 -22.74 -3.04
CA ILE A 62 -32.78 -22.18 -2.20
C ILE A 62 -32.99 -20.70 -2.48
N GLU A 63 -31.93 -19.97 -2.76
CA GLU A 63 -31.99 -18.54 -3.10
C GLU A 63 -32.77 -18.27 -4.39
N GLN A 64 -32.70 -19.16 -5.38
CA GLN A 64 -33.50 -19.02 -6.61
C GLN A 64 -35.02 -18.98 -6.31
N GLU A 65 -35.46 -19.65 -5.25
CA GLU A 65 -36.84 -19.66 -4.80
C GLU A 65 -37.16 -18.48 -3.89
N THR A 66 -36.32 -18.26 -2.87
CA THR A 66 -36.56 -17.28 -1.82
C THR A 66 -36.25 -15.86 -2.25
N ARG A 67 -35.41 -15.66 -3.23
CA ARG A 67 -34.88 -14.35 -3.69
C ARG A 67 -34.23 -13.53 -2.58
N HIS A 68 -33.68 -14.23 -1.56
CA HIS A 68 -33.04 -13.60 -0.41
C HIS A 68 -31.91 -14.50 0.11
N ASP A 69 -30.69 -14.03 0.02
CA ASP A 69 -29.48 -14.77 0.32
C ASP A 69 -29.37 -15.25 1.78
N VAL A 70 -29.62 -14.38 2.77
CA VAL A 70 -29.56 -14.77 4.19
C VAL A 70 -30.65 -15.77 4.55
N VAL A 71 -31.85 -15.60 4.00
CA VAL A 71 -32.97 -16.59 4.23
C VAL A 71 -32.58 -17.92 3.58
N ALA A 72 -31.99 -17.93 2.40
CA ALA A 72 -31.55 -19.16 1.75
C ALA A 72 -30.47 -19.86 2.58
N PHE A 73 -29.46 -19.09 3.05
CA PHE A 73 -28.43 -19.60 3.93
C PHE A 73 -28.98 -20.22 5.23
N THR A 74 -29.83 -19.51 5.95
CA THR A 74 -30.40 -20.02 7.22
C THR A 74 -31.25 -21.27 7.03
N ARG A 75 -32.01 -21.36 5.92
CA ARG A 75 -32.73 -22.57 5.53
C ARG A 75 -31.79 -23.73 5.24
N GLN A 76 -30.73 -23.48 4.46
CA GLN A 76 -29.73 -24.50 4.13
C GLN A 76 -29.07 -25.04 5.41
N VAL A 77 -28.62 -24.16 6.31
CA VAL A 77 -28.01 -24.56 7.59
C VAL A 77 -29.01 -25.38 8.42
N SER A 78 -30.26 -24.97 8.44
CA SER A 78 -31.34 -25.70 9.17
C SER A 78 -31.56 -27.11 8.64
N GLU A 79 -31.30 -27.41 7.37
CA GLU A 79 -31.37 -28.77 6.80
C GLU A 79 -30.36 -29.73 7.42
N THR A 80 -29.26 -29.21 8.01
CA THR A 80 -28.20 -30.00 8.65
C THR A 80 -28.45 -30.27 10.15
N LEU A 81 -29.49 -29.69 10.72
CA LEU A 81 -29.82 -29.68 12.15
C LEU A 81 -31.13 -30.41 12.47
N GLY A 82 -31.29 -30.84 13.74
CA GLY A 82 -32.49 -31.38 14.29
C GLY A 82 -33.45 -30.30 14.85
N GLU A 83 -34.03 -30.55 16.03
CA GLU A 83 -34.94 -29.61 16.69
C GLU A 83 -34.26 -28.31 17.12
N GLU A 84 -32.95 -28.32 17.32
CA GLU A 84 -32.13 -27.16 17.67
C GLU A 84 -32.04 -26.09 16.55
N ARG A 85 -32.42 -26.41 15.30
CA ARG A 85 -32.50 -25.48 14.17
C ARG A 85 -33.36 -24.23 14.45
N LYS A 86 -34.31 -24.29 15.40
CA LYS A 86 -35.14 -23.15 15.79
C LYS A 86 -34.34 -21.98 16.36
N TRP A 87 -33.12 -22.21 16.78
CA TRP A 87 -32.21 -21.20 17.34
C TRP A 87 -31.38 -20.48 16.30
N VAL A 88 -31.29 -21.01 15.07
CA VAL A 88 -30.57 -20.33 13.96
C VAL A 88 -31.27 -19.00 13.66
N HIS A 89 -30.50 -17.93 13.58
CA HIS A 89 -30.97 -16.56 13.34
C HIS A 89 -31.87 -15.97 14.42
N TYR A 90 -31.79 -16.49 15.64
CA TYR A 90 -32.68 -16.07 16.74
C TYR A 90 -32.38 -14.65 17.21
N GLY A 91 -33.34 -13.75 17.02
CA GLY A 91 -33.27 -12.34 17.39
C GLY A 91 -32.51 -11.46 16.43
N LEU A 92 -31.84 -12.04 15.43
CA LEU A 92 -30.97 -11.33 14.47
C LEU A 92 -31.77 -10.73 13.30
N THR A 93 -31.20 -9.69 12.71
CA THR A 93 -31.54 -9.25 11.35
C THR A 93 -30.42 -9.63 10.39
N SER A 94 -30.72 -9.67 9.08
CA SER A 94 -29.76 -10.11 8.06
C SER A 94 -28.39 -9.43 8.18
N THR A 95 -28.35 -8.12 8.42
CA THR A 95 -27.09 -7.36 8.49
C THR A 95 -26.36 -7.49 9.83
N ASP A 96 -26.97 -8.03 10.87
CA ASP A 96 -26.23 -8.46 12.07
C ASP A 96 -25.22 -9.56 11.67
N VAL A 97 -25.62 -10.44 10.76
CA VAL A 97 -24.75 -11.49 10.23
C VAL A 97 -23.85 -10.97 9.10
N VAL A 98 -24.43 -10.32 8.10
CA VAL A 98 -23.71 -9.92 6.88
C VAL A 98 -22.60 -8.93 7.19
N ASP A 99 -22.88 -7.83 7.91
CA ASP A 99 -21.87 -6.80 8.17
C ASP A 99 -20.81 -7.29 9.16
N THR A 100 -21.20 -8.03 10.20
CA THR A 100 -20.25 -8.56 11.19
C THR A 100 -19.33 -9.62 10.56
N ALA A 101 -19.87 -10.52 9.75
CA ALA A 101 -19.07 -11.49 9.02
C ALA A 101 -18.18 -10.85 7.95
N LEU A 102 -18.67 -9.79 7.26
CA LEU A 102 -17.86 -9.05 6.31
C LEU A 102 -16.64 -8.40 6.99
N SER A 103 -16.84 -7.79 8.16
CA SER A 103 -15.73 -7.23 8.94
C SER A 103 -14.72 -8.31 9.36
N PHE A 104 -15.18 -9.51 9.69
CA PHE A 104 -14.31 -10.64 9.98
C PHE A 104 -13.54 -11.13 8.74
N VAL A 105 -14.17 -11.20 7.57
CA VAL A 105 -13.52 -11.53 6.30
C VAL A 105 -12.50 -10.44 5.91
N ILE A 106 -12.84 -9.16 6.09
CA ILE A 106 -11.90 -8.05 5.88
C ILE A 106 -10.70 -8.18 6.82
N LYS A 107 -10.90 -8.56 8.08
CA LYS A 107 -9.79 -8.82 9.01
C LYS A 107 -8.85 -9.89 8.50
N GLN A 108 -9.37 -11.00 7.95
CA GLN A 108 -8.54 -12.05 7.35
C GLN A 108 -7.69 -11.50 6.17
N ALA A 109 -8.30 -10.69 5.30
CA ALA A 109 -7.59 -10.03 4.20
C ALA A 109 -6.53 -9.03 4.71
N ASN A 110 -6.85 -8.27 5.76
CA ASN A 110 -5.95 -7.32 6.38
C ASN A 110 -4.72 -7.99 7.01
N ASP A 111 -4.87 -9.18 7.60
CA ASP A 111 -3.76 -9.94 8.16
C ASP A 111 -2.72 -10.34 7.08
N ILE A 112 -3.16 -10.53 5.83
CA ILE A 112 -2.26 -10.76 4.69
C ILE A 112 -1.61 -9.44 4.24
N ILE A 113 -2.39 -8.38 4.04
CA ILE A 113 -1.90 -7.08 3.58
C ILE A 113 -0.87 -6.49 4.56
N GLU A 114 -1.10 -6.63 5.87
CA GLU A 114 -0.15 -6.15 6.89
C GLU A 114 1.21 -6.84 6.78
N LYS A 115 1.22 -8.16 6.64
CA LYS A 115 2.45 -8.93 6.41
C LYS A 115 3.18 -8.53 5.13
N ASP A 116 2.42 -8.28 4.06
CA ASP A 116 3.00 -7.83 2.79
C ASP A 116 3.62 -6.43 2.91
N LEU A 117 2.98 -5.52 3.65
CA LEU A 117 3.51 -4.19 3.95
C LEU A 117 4.80 -4.27 4.77
N GLU A 118 4.81 -5.07 5.83
CA GLU A 118 5.98 -5.28 6.69
C GLU A 118 7.15 -5.85 5.88
N ARG A 119 6.91 -6.87 5.08
CA ARG A 119 7.92 -7.44 4.18
C ARG A 119 8.48 -6.41 3.19
N PHE A 120 7.64 -5.58 2.61
CA PHE A 120 8.11 -4.54 1.69
C PHE A 120 8.97 -3.49 2.39
N ILE A 121 8.57 -3.09 3.60
CA ILE A 121 9.33 -2.17 4.46
C ILE A 121 10.72 -2.75 4.77
N ASP A 122 10.82 -4.04 5.11
CA ASP A 122 12.08 -4.71 5.39
C ASP A 122 13.01 -4.71 4.16
N VAL A 123 12.48 -5.00 2.98
CA VAL A 123 13.25 -4.94 1.73
C VAL A 123 13.76 -3.51 1.45
N LEU A 124 12.94 -2.49 1.68
CA LEU A 124 13.36 -1.10 1.52
C LEU A 124 14.45 -0.70 2.53
N ALA A 125 14.34 -1.16 3.79
CA ALA A 125 15.35 -0.93 4.81
C ALA A 125 16.71 -1.56 4.43
N GLU A 126 16.69 -2.81 3.94
CA GLU A 126 17.88 -3.51 3.48
C GLU A 126 18.52 -2.78 2.28
N LYS A 127 17.73 -2.43 1.26
CA LYS A 127 18.25 -1.67 0.10
C LYS A 127 18.80 -0.32 0.50
N ALA A 128 18.14 0.41 1.41
CA ALA A 128 18.66 1.67 1.93
C ALA A 128 20.04 1.50 2.56
N LYS A 129 20.23 0.50 3.41
CA LYS A 129 21.51 0.21 4.07
C LYS A 129 22.59 -0.21 3.09
N ASN A 130 22.27 -1.10 2.16
CA ASN A 130 23.22 -1.64 1.19
C ASN A 130 23.79 -0.56 0.26
N TYR A 131 22.99 0.45 -0.09
CA TYR A 131 23.37 1.53 -0.99
C TYR A 131 23.50 2.89 -0.30
N LYS A 132 23.74 2.91 1.01
CA LYS A 132 23.78 4.11 1.86
C LYS A 132 24.67 5.21 1.26
N TYR A 133 25.83 4.85 0.75
CA TYR A 133 26.82 5.77 0.23
C TYR A 133 26.98 5.69 -1.30
N THR A 134 26.13 4.96 -2.00
CA THR A 134 26.16 4.86 -3.46
C THR A 134 25.68 6.16 -4.07
N LEU A 135 26.60 6.99 -4.53
CA LEU A 135 26.33 8.29 -5.15
C LEU A 135 25.53 8.14 -6.44
N MET A 136 24.52 8.95 -6.60
CA MET A 136 23.74 9.09 -7.81
C MET A 136 23.34 10.55 -8.05
N MET A 137 22.89 10.85 -9.26
CA MET A 137 22.42 12.19 -9.60
C MET A 137 20.99 12.41 -9.05
N GLY A 138 20.83 13.44 -8.20
CA GLY A 138 19.53 13.97 -7.83
C GLY A 138 18.97 14.83 -8.96
N ARG A 139 17.68 14.63 -9.30
CA ARG A 139 17.00 15.34 -10.39
C ARG A 139 15.78 16.08 -9.88
N THR A 140 15.65 17.35 -10.26
CA THR A 140 14.44 18.15 -10.09
C THR A 140 13.96 18.58 -11.47
N HIS A 141 12.66 18.53 -11.73
CA HIS A 141 12.08 18.81 -13.06
C HIS A 141 12.66 17.90 -14.19
N GLY A 142 13.25 16.75 -13.84
CA GLY A 142 13.96 15.87 -14.78
C GLY A 142 15.37 16.35 -15.13
N VAL A 143 15.84 17.47 -14.56
CA VAL A 143 17.16 18.06 -14.78
C VAL A 143 18.10 17.72 -13.62
N HIS A 144 19.40 17.59 -13.91
CA HIS A 144 20.42 17.37 -12.90
C HIS A 144 20.47 18.54 -11.91
N ALA A 145 20.35 18.25 -10.62
CA ALA A 145 20.46 19.21 -9.54
C ALA A 145 21.75 18.97 -8.75
N GLU A 146 21.69 18.24 -7.66
CA GLU A 146 22.83 17.90 -6.83
C GLU A 146 22.97 16.39 -6.65
N PRO A 147 24.16 15.86 -6.39
CA PRO A 147 24.34 14.47 -6.01
C PRO A 147 23.55 14.10 -4.75
N THR A 148 23.01 12.90 -4.73
CA THR A 148 22.40 12.23 -3.59
C THR A 148 22.92 10.80 -3.51
N THR A 149 22.33 9.94 -2.68
CA THR A 149 22.64 8.51 -2.71
C THR A 149 21.40 7.67 -3.05
N PHE A 150 21.64 6.52 -3.67
CA PHE A 150 20.55 5.56 -3.91
C PHE A 150 19.96 5.05 -2.59
N GLY A 151 20.79 4.91 -1.54
CA GLY A 151 20.33 4.57 -0.21
C GLY A 151 19.40 5.62 0.41
N VAL A 152 19.66 6.91 0.24
CA VAL A 152 18.76 7.99 0.69
C VAL A 152 17.43 7.94 -0.06
N LYS A 153 17.43 7.61 -1.36
CA LYS A 153 16.21 7.40 -2.12
C LYS A 153 15.39 6.22 -1.57
N MET A 154 16.01 5.11 -1.23
CA MET A 154 15.36 3.95 -0.61
C MET A 154 14.87 4.26 0.81
N ALA A 155 15.64 5.02 1.60
CA ALA A 155 15.23 5.49 2.93
C ALA A 155 13.98 6.40 2.89
N LEU A 156 13.84 7.23 1.86
CA LEU A 156 12.63 8.02 1.63
C LEU A 156 11.40 7.11 1.41
N TRP A 157 11.53 6.07 0.58
CA TRP A 157 10.46 5.10 0.33
C TRP A 157 10.12 4.30 1.59
N TYR A 158 11.14 3.87 2.32
CA TYR A 158 10.99 3.21 3.62
C TYR A 158 10.16 4.02 4.59
N THR A 159 10.50 5.30 4.82
CA THR A 159 9.75 6.15 5.75
C THR A 159 8.33 6.45 5.27
N GLU A 160 8.09 6.49 3.95
CA GLU A 160 6.75 6.63 3.38
C GLU A 160 5.91 5.37 3.63
N MET A 161 6.48 4.18 3.47
CA MET A 161 5.77 2.93 3.74
C MET A 161 5.54 2.68 5.23
N GLN A 162 6.42 3.14 6.11
CA GLN A 162 6.18 3.16 7.56
C GLN A 162 4.93 3.99 7.91
N ARG A 163 4.77 5.17 7.31
CA ARG A 163 3.55 5.98 7.49
C ARG A 163 2.30 5.30 6.91
N ASN A 164 2.44 4.57 5.79
CA ASN A 164 1.34 3.80 5.23
C ASN A 164 0.93 2.63 6.12
N LEU A 165 1.89 1.91 6.70
CA LEU A 165 1.61 0.86 7.67
C LEU A 165 0.88 1.41 8.91
N GLN A 166 1.30 2.57 9.42
CA GLN A 166 0.64 3.21 10.55
C GLN A 166 -0.82 3.58 10.21
N ARG A 167 -1.08 4.19 9.03
CA ARG A 167 -2.45 4.48 8.56
C ARG A 167 -3.28 3.21 8.39
N PHE A 168 -2.65 2.16 7.88
CA PHE A 168 -3.31 0.87 7.70
C PHE A 168 -3.71 0.27 9.06
N LYS A 169 -2.85 0.30 10.06
CA LYS A 169 -3.18 -0.16 11.42
C LYS A 169 -4.33 0.66 12.02
N GLN A 170 -4.35 1.98 11.82
CA GLN A 170 -5.44 2.84 12.28
C GLN A 170 -6.77 2.50 11.61
N VAL A 171 -6.78 2.29 10.29
CA VAL A 171 -8.03 1.96 9.59
C VAL A 171 -8.51 0.55 9.89
N ARG A 172 -7.62 -0.38 10.27
CA ARG A 172 -8.02 -1.70 10.77
C ARG A 172 -8.88 -1.59 12.03
N GLU A 173 -8.51 -0.73 12.97
CA GLU A 173 -9.29 -0.49 14.19
C GLU A 173 -10.71 0.02 13.90
N GLU A 174 -10.89 0.76 12.80
CA GLU A 174 -12.18 1.31 12.42
C GLU A 174 -13.04 0.36 11.58
N ILE A 175 -12.44 -0.42 10.67
CA ILE A 175 -13.18 -1.31 9.78
C ILE A 175 -13.44 -2.68 10.39
N GLU A 176 -12.56 -3.17 11.27
CA GLU A 176 -12.68 -4.48 11.93
C GLU A 176 -13.60 -4.38 13.15
N VAL A 177 -14.84 -3.99 12.93
CA VAL A 177 -15.89 -3.89 13.96
C VAL A 177 -17.15 -4.59 13.50
N GLY A 178 -17.88 -5.20 14.44
CA GLY A 178 -19.18 -5.82 14.17
C GLY A 178 -20.33 -5.03 14.76
N LYS A 179 -21.54 -5.41 14.38
CA LYS A 179 -22.81 -4.91 14.92
C LYS A 179 -23.80 -6.05 15.03
N MET A 180 -24.48 -6.16 16.17
CA MET A 180 -25.58 -7.09 16.38
C MET A 180 -26.71 -6.39 17.16
N SER A 181 -27.17 -5.28 16.59
CA SER A 181 -28.07 -4.31 17.23
C SER A 181 -29.50 -4.38 16.70
N GLY A 182 -29.81 -5.38 15.83
CA GLY A 182 -31.13 -5.58 15.25
C GLY A 182 -31.44 -4.67 14.07
N ALA A 183 -32.70 -4.64 13.68
CA ALA A 183 -33.19 -4.07 12.43
C ALA A 183 -32.96 -2.57 12.25
N VAL A 184 -32.79 -1.80 13.32
CA VAL A 184 -32.58 -0.35 13.29
C VAL A 184 -31.56 0.15 14.32
N GLY A 185 -30.80 -0.76 14.94
CA GLY A 185 -29.71 -0.38 15.85
C GLY A 185 -30.12 -0.16 17.30
N THR A 186 -31.33 -0.59 17.72
CA THR A 186 -31.88 -0.29 19.04
C THR A 186 -31.79 -1.44 20.07
N PHE A 187 -31.22 -2.56 19.68
CA PHE A 187 -31.14 -3.78 20.52
C PHE A 187 -32.46 -4.29 21.02
N ALA A 188 -33.58 -4.02 20.29
CA ALA A 188 -34.94 -4.34 20.76
C ALA A 188 -35.18 -5.82 21.01
N ASN A 189 -34.58 -6.71 20.20
CA ASN A 189 -34.75 -8.14 20.26
C ASN A 189 -33.50 -8.95 20.59
N ILE A 190 -32.36 -8.26 20.76
CA ILE A 190 -31.08 -8.87 21.02
C ILE A 190 -30.28 -7.97 21.98
N PRO A 191 -29.86 -8.46 23.16
CA PRO A 191 -29.15 -7.62 24.11
C PRO A 191 -27.68 -7.37 23.67
N PRO A 192 -27.06 -6.22 24.06
CA PRO A 192 -25.73 -5.86 23.69
C PRO A 192 -24.61 -6.88 24.06
N GLU A 193 -24.89 -7.73 25.05
CA GLU A 193 -23.99 -8.79 25.49
C GLU A 193 -23.70 -9.80 24.35
N ILE A 194 -24.69 -10.04 23.47
CA ILE A 194 -24.54 -10.93 22.31
C ILE A 194 -23.51 -10.34 21.33
N GLU A 195 -23.64 -9.05 21.02
CA GLU A 195 -22.67 -8.33 20.17
C GLU A 195 -21.27 -8.41 20.75
N SER A 196 -21.12 -8.10 22.04
CA SER A 196 -19.84 -8.14 22.74
C SER A 196 -19.20 -9.53 22.71
N TYR A 197 -19.99 -10.57 22.90
CA TYR A 197 -19.53 -11.95 22.86
C TYR A 197 -19.04 -12.34 21.44
N VAL A 198 -19.88 -12.11 20.44
CA VAL A 198 -19.58 -12.47 19.05
C VAL A 198 -18.33 -11.72 18.54
N CYS A 199 -18.29 -10.41 18.68
CA CYS A 199 -17.16 -9.60 18.22
C CYS A 199 -15.85 -10.00 18.91
N LYS A 200 -15.87 -10.25 20.21
CA LYS A 200 -14.71 -10.73 20.97
C LYS A 200 -14.17 -12.05 20.43
N HIS A 201 -15.04 -13.02 20.12
CA HIS A 201 -14.62 -14.33 19.63
C HIS A 201 -14.16 -14.31 18.18
N LEU A 202 -14.65 -13.38 17.36
CA LEU A 202 -14.14 -13.09 16.01
C LEU A 202 -12.82 -12.28 16.03
N GLY A 203 -12.45 -11.73 17.19
CA GLY A 203 -11.26 -10.87 17.33
C GLY A 203 -11.41 -9.52 16.62
N ILE A 204 -12.64 -8.98 16.61
CA ILE A 204 -12.97 -7.65 16.08
C ILE A 204 -13.59 -6.78 17.18
N GLY A 205 -13.63 -5.46 16.98
CA GLY A 205 -14.29 -4.52 17.87
C GLY A 205 -15.81 -4.50 17.72
N THR A 206 -16.48 -3.69 18.55
CA THR A 206 -17.91 -3.39 18.43
C THR A 206 -18.11 -1.94 17.98
N ALA A 207 -19.05 -1.69 17.10
CA ALA A 207 -19.44 -0.33 16.74
C ALA A 207 -20.26 0.29 17.90
N PRO A 208 -19.88 1.48 18.43
CA PRO A 208 -20.60 2.07 19.56
C PRO A 208 -22.07 2.38 19.24
N VAL A 209 -22.37 2.73 18.00
CA VAL A 209 -23.70 2.99 17.47
C VAL A 209 -23.76 2.50 16.03
N SER A 210 -24.86 1.88 15.67
CA SER A 210 -25.15 1.46 14.29
C SER A 210 -26.63 1.70 13.96
N THR A 211 -26.98 1.52 12.71
CA THR A 211 -28.38 1.40 12.26
C THR A 211 -28.69 -0.07 11.98
N GLN A 212 -29.39 -0.39 10.92
CA GLN A 212 -29.43 -1.78 10.45
C GLN A 212 -28.05 -2.23 9.95
N THR A 213 -27.21 -1.29 9.50
CA THR A 213 -25.85 -1.50 8.98
C THR A 213 -24.80 -0.79 9.83
N LEU A 214 -23.55 -1.19 9.68
CA LEU A 214 -22.40 -0.35 10.00
C LEU A 214 -22.38 0.86 9.07
N GLN A 215 -21.90 2.01 9.54
CA GLN A 215 -21.82 3.21 8.72
C GLN A 215 -20.68 3.07 7.67
N ARG A 216 -20.98 3.47 6.44
CA ARG A 216 -20.11 3.23 5.27
C ARG A 216 -18.94 4.21 5.12
N ASP A 217 -18.86 5.26 5.93
CA ASP A 217 -17.66 6.09 6.07
C ASP A 217 -16.44 5.24 6.48
N ARG A 218 -16.61 4.21 7.30
CA ARG A 218 -15.57 3.22 7.65
C ARG A 218 -15.01 2.52 6.41
N HIS A 219 -15.91 2.02 5.55
CA HIS A 219 -15.54 1.35 4.30
C HIS A 219 -14.91 2.32 3.31
N ALA A 220 -15.40 3.56 3.24
CA ALA A 220 -14.83 4.60 2.39
C ALA A 220 -13.40 4.97 2.83
N TYR A 221 -13.18 5.14 4.13
CA TYR A 221 -11.85 5.39 4.70
C TYR A 221 -10.90 4.21 4.46
N TYR A 222 -11.39 2.97 4.62
CA TYR A 222 -10.63 1.77 4.33
C TYR A 222 -10.15 1.74 2.86
N ILE A 223 -11.06 1.88 1.89
CA ILE A 223 -10.72 1.89 0.46
C ILE A 223 -9.76 3.04 0.11
N ALA A 224 -9.98 4.24 0.68
CA ALA A 224 -9.09 5.38 0.47
C ALA A 224 -7.68 5.12 1.00
N THR A 225 -7.55 4.43 2.13
CA THR A 225 -6.25 4.04 2.71
C THR A 225 -5.53 3.02 1.82
N LEU A 226 -6.23 1.98 1.33
CA LEU A 226 -5.66 1.00 0.40
C LEU A 226 -5.22 1.66 -0.91
N ALA A 227 -6.01 2.59 -1.42
CA ALA A 227 -5.68 3.34 -2.63
C ALA A 227 -4.48 4.28 -2.44
N LEU A 228 -4.28 4.84 -1.24
CA LEU A 228 -3.10 5.65 -0.93
C LEU A 228 -1.82 4.77 -0.91
N ILE A 229 -1.90 3.56 -0.35
CA ILE A 229 -0.79 2.59 -0.40
C ILE A 229 -0.44 2.27 -1.86
N ALA A 230 -1.44 1.93 -2.68
CA ALA A 230 -1.24 1.66 -4.12
C ALA A 230 -0.64 2.87 -4.86
N THR A 231 -1.00 4.09 -4.47
CA THR A 231 -0.44 5.33 -5.03
C THR A 231 1.05 5.50 -4.70
N SER A 232 1.47 5.12 -3.48
CA SER A 232 2.90 5.08 -3.12
C SER A 232 3.65 4.05 -3.97
N LEU A 233 3.09 2.86 -4.17
CA LEU A 233 3.70 1.84 -5.04
C LEU A 233 3.84 2.34 -6.49
N GLU A 234 2.82 3.02 -7.03
CA GLU A 234 2.90 3.63 -8.37
C GLU A 234 4.01 4.67 -8.46
N LYS A 235 4.12 5.57 -7.47
CA LYS A 235 5.19 6.57 -7.41
C LYS A 235 6.56 5.92 -7.48
N PHE A 236 6.79 4.85 -6.74
CA PHE A 236 8.07 4.13 -6.74
C PHE A 236 8.31 3.40 -8.06
N ALA A 237 7.27 2.78 -8.61
CA ALA A 237 7.33 2.12 -9.91
C ALA A 237 7.64 3.11 -11.06
N VAL A 238 7.07 4.30 -11.02
CA VAL A 238 7.37 5.38 -11.97
C VAL A 238 8.84 5.80 -11.87
N GLU A 239 9.39 5.91 -10.67
CA GLU A 239 10.81 6.22 -10.47
C GLU A 239 11.72 5.12 -11.04
N ILE A 240 11.45 3.84 -10.76
CA ILE A 240 12.20 2.72 -11.36
C ILE A 240 12.17 2.80 -12.89
N ARG A 241 10.99 3.04 -13.49
CA ARG A 241 10.85 3.21 -14.95
C ARG A 241 11.70 4.37 -15.47
N ASN A 242 11.79 5.48 -14.76
CA ASN A 242 12.63 6.63 -15.10
C ASN A 242 14.13 6.30 -14.99
N LEU A 243 14.52 5.58 -13.95
CA LEU A 243 15.92 5.18 -13.74
C LEU A 243 16.37 4.08 -14.73
N GLN A 244 15.44 3.31 -15.31
CA GLN A 244 15.71 2.27 -16.30
C GLN A 244 15.73 2.80 -17.75
N LYS A 245 15.40 4.06 -18.00
CA LYS A 245 15.48 4.64 -19.36
C LYS A 245 16.86 4.46 -19.95
N THR A 246 16.93 4.31 -21.26
CA THR A 246 18.20 4.17 -22.02
C THR A 246 19.21 5.26 -21.67
N GLU A 247 18.77 6.50 -21.56
CA GLU A 247 19.60 7.68 -21.28
C GLU A 247 20.07 7.74 -19.82
N THR A 248 19.38 7.09 -18.91
CA THR A 248 19.66 7.06 -17.46
C THR A 248 20.39 5.78 -17.07
N ARG A 249 19.75 4.64 -17.26
CA ARG A 249 20.23 3.27 -17.04
C ARG A 249 20.96 3.08 -15.69
N GLU A 250 20.37 3.58 -14.63
CA GLU A 250 20.93 3.49 -13.27
C GLU A 250 20.44 2.24 -12.53
N VAL A 251 19.26 1.72 -12.90
CA VAL A 251 18.72 0.45 -12.41
C VAL A 251 18.10 -0.35 -13.54
N GLU A 252 17.83 -1.64 -13.29
CA GLU A 252 17.12 -2.52 -14.21
C GLU A 252 16.33 -3.58 -13.41
N GLU A 253 15.08 -3.83 -13.76
CA GLU A 253 14.33 -4.97 -13.23
C GLU A 253 15.07 -6.28 -13.52
N ALA A 254 15.08 -7.20 -12.54
CA ALA A 254 15.73 -8.50 -12.72
C ALA A 254 15.14 -9.25 -13.90
N PHE A 255 16.02 -9.75 -14.77
CA PHE A 255 15.65 -10.49 -15.95
C PHE A 255 15.91 -11.99 -15.74
N ALA A 256 14.85 -12.78 -15.68
CA ALA A 256 14.95 -14.21 -15.43
C ALA A 256 15.57 -14.95 -16.64
N LYS A 257 16.33 -16.03 -16.35
CA LYS A 257 16.88 -16.88 -17.40
C LYS A 257 15.73 -17.44 -18.27
N GLY A 258 15.80 -17.16 -19.58
CA GLY A 258 14.77 -17.57 -20.54
C GLY A 258 13.62 -16.57 -20.72
N GLN A 259 13.54 -15.51 -19.95
CA GLN A 259 12.56 -14.44 -20.13
C GLN A 259 12.81 -13.73 -21.47
N LYS A 260 11.73 -13.31 -22.14
CA LYS A 260 11.78 -12.49 -23.36
C LYS A 260 11.42 -11.06 -23.02
N GLY A 261 12.33 -10.12 -23.32
CA GLY A 261 12.12 -8.70 -23.00
C GLY A 261 11.31 -7.96 -24.07
N SER A 262 11.35 -8.45 -25.31
CA SER A 262 10.65 -7.87 -26.45
C SER A 262 10.38 -8.94 -27.49
N SER A 263 9.26 -8.84 -28.21
CA SER A 263 8.93 -9.72 -29.32
C SER A 263 9.78 -9.45 -30.58
N ALA A 264 10.32 -8.24 -30.70
CA ALA A 264 11.05 -7.80 -31.91
C ALA A 264 12.56 -7.61 -31.68
N MET A 265 12.96 -7.13 -30.48
CA MET A 265 14.36 -6.77 -30.18
C MET A 265 14.89 -7.60 -29.01
N PRO A 266 15.73 -8.62 -29.25
CA PRO A 266 16.16 -9.56 -28.21
C PRO A 266 16.92 -8.92 -27.03
N HIS A 267 17.59 -7.78 -27.25
CA HIS A 267 18.36 -7.06 -26.23
C HIS A 267 17.53 -6.10 -25.38
N LYS A 268 16.26 -5.81 -25.78
CA LYS A 268 15.45 -4.80 -25.14
C LYS A 268 14.78 -5.37 -23.87
N ARG A 269 15.13 -4.81 -22.73
CA ARG A 269 14.60 -5.17 -21.40
C ARG A 269 13.69 -4.06 -20.92
N ASN A 270 12.39 -4.31 -20.97
CA ASN A 270 11.38 -3.33 -20.56
C ASN A 270 11.06 -3.48 -19.07
N PRO A 271 10.76 -2.38 -18.34
CA PRO A 271 10.32 -2.42 -16.94
C PRO A 271 8.85 -2.82 -16.82
N ILE A 272 8.49 -4.00 -17.34
CA ILE A 272 7.10 -4.48 -17.46
C ILE A 272 6.46 -4.66 -16.08
N GLY A 273 7.24 -5.04 -15.08
CA GLY A 273 6.75 -5.20 -13.72
C GLY A 273 6.29 -3.87 -13.14
N SER A 274 7.11 -2.84 -13.23
CA SER A 274 6.77 -1.49 -12.75
C SER A 274 5.63 -0.84 -13.56
N GLU A 275 5.55 -1.12 -14.87
CA GLU A 275 4.41 -0.70 -15.71
C GLU A 275 3.10 -1.36 -15.25
N ASN A 276 3.14 -2.66 -14.93
CA ASN A 276 2.01 -3.40 -14.40
C ASN A 276 1.54 -2.82 -13.04
N ILE A 277 2.45 -2.52 -12.11
CA ILE A 277 2.12 -1.88 -10.83
C ILE A 277 1.44 -0.52 -11.06
N THR A 278 1.96 0.29 -11.99
CA THR A 278 1.34 1.57 -12.37
C THR A 278 -0.11 1.37 -12.84
N GLY A 279 -0.37 0.35 -13.66
CA GLY A 279 -1.71 0.03 -14.16
C GLY A 279 -2.67 -0.44 -13.06
N ILE A 280 -2.24 -1.37 -12.22
CA ILE A 280 -3.03 -1.92 -11.11
C ILE A 280 -3.40 -0.83 -10.09
N SER A 281 -2.48 0.07 -9.77
CA SER A 281 -2.73 1.19 -8.86
C SER A 281 -3.85 2.11 -9.35
N ARG A 282 -3.99 2.30 -10.66
CA ARG A 282 -5.10 3.08 -11.25
C ARG A 282 -6.45 2.41 -11.02
N VAL A 283 -6.51 1.09 -11.16
CA VAL A 283 -7.74 0.31 -10.90
C VAL A 283 -8.16 0.45 -9.44
N ILE A 284 -7.22 0.27 -8.50
CA ILE A 284 -7.50 0.41 -7.07
C ILE A 284 -8.05 1.80 -6.75
N ARG A 285 -7.44 2.87 -7.25
CA ARG A 285 -7.93 4.26 -7.05
C ARG A 285 -9.31 4.50 -7.65
N GLY A 286 -9.65 3.80 -8.73
CA GLY A 286 -10.96 3.93 -9.37
C GLY A 286 -12.14 3.61 -8.44
N TYR A 287 -11.94 2.76 -7.44
CA TYR A 287 -12.98 2.37 -6.48
C TYR A 287 -13.23 3.39 -5.35
N ILE A 288 -12.39 4.42 -5.18
CA ILE A 288 -12.59 5.44 -4.14
C ILE A 288 -13.94 6.14 -4.30
N THR A 289 -14.30 6.52 -5.52
CA THR A 289 -15.59 7.19 -5.81
C THR A 289 -16.76 6.29 -5.44
N THR A 290 -16.72 5.02 -5.83
CA THR A 290 -17.74 4.03 -5.48
C THR A 290 -17.90 3.90 -3.96
N ALA A 291 -16.78 3.86 -3.23
CA ALA A 291 -16.80 3.77 -1.76
C ALA A 291 -17.43 5.01 -1.11
N TYR A 292 -17.12 6.20 -1.62
CA TYR A 292 -17.71 7.45 -1.11
C TYR A 292 -19.20 7.54 -1.42
N GLU A 293 -19.66 7.08 -2.58
CA GLU A 293 -21.08 7.09 -2.94
C GLU A 293 -21.92 6.07 -2.16
N ASN A 294 -21.30 5.10 -1.50
CA ASN A 294 -21.97 4.20 -0.58
C ASN A 294 -22.23 4.80 0.82
N VAL A 295 -21.65 5.97 1.15
CA VAL A 295 -21.83 6.60 2.47
C VAL A 295 -23.27 7.10 2.69
N PRO A 296 -23.88 7.86 1.74
CA PRO A 296 -25.21 8.45 1.94
C PRO A 296 -26.35 7.46 1.70
N LEU A 297 -26.44 6.39 2.49
CA LEU A 297 -27.58 5.47 2.48
C LEU A 297 -28.84 6.15 3.01
N TRP A 298 -30.01 5.67 2.56
CA TRP A 298 -31.29 6.19 3.01
C TRP A 298 -31.67 5.65 4.39
N HIS A 299 -32.03 6.56 5.29
CA HIS A 299 -32.52 6.25 6.63
C HIS A 299 -31.56 5.28 7.38
N GLU A 300 -32.09 4.25 8.00
CA GLU A 300 -31.33 3.22 8.73
C GLU A 300 -30.68 2.19 7.81
N ARG A 301 -31.09 2.10 6.55
CA ARG A 301 -30.48 1.33 5.46
C ARG A 301 -31.28 1.40 4.16
N ASP A 302 -30.62 1.49 3.02
CA ASP A 302 -31.04 0.88 1.76
C ASP A 302 -29.99 -0.14 1.31
N ILE A 303 -30.23 -0.89 0.22
CA ILE A 303 -29.34 -2.00 -0.19
C ILE A 303 -28.39 -1.62 -1.34
N SER A 304 -28.32 -0.36 -1.74
CA SER A 304 -27.51 0.09 -2.88
C SER A 304 -26.01 -0.20 -2.73
N HIS A 305 -25.50 -0.15 -1.49
CA HIS A 305 -24.10 -0.45 -1.17
C HIS A 305 -23.72 -1.91 -1.46
N SER A 306 -24.63 -2.85 -1.28
CA SER A 306 -24.33 -4.29 -1.26
C SER A 306 -23.75 -4.77 -2.59
N SER A 307 -24.36 -4.43 -3.73
CA SER A 307 -23.86 -4.84 -5.05
C SER A 307 -22.49 -4.25 -5.37
N ALA A 308 -22.25 -3.01 -4.96
CA ALA A 308 -20.95 -2.34 -5.16
C ALA A 308 -19.85 -2.97 -4.29
N GLU A 309 -20.13 -3.25 -3.03
CA GLU A 309 -19.17 -3.82 -2.08
C GLU A 309 -18.77 -5.25 -2.43
N ARG A 310 -19.69 -6.07 -2.96
CA ARG A 310 -19.39 -7.43 -3.45
C ARG A 310 -18.36 -7.47 -4.57
N ILE A 311 -18.17 -6.37 -5.31
CA ILE A 311 -17.16 -6.22 -6.35
C ILE A 311 -15.93 -5.49 -5.79
N MET A 312 -16.14 -4.33 -5.17
CA MET A 312 -15.10 -3.39 -4.79
C MET A 312 -14.13 -3.97 -3.74
N LEU A 313 -14.65 -4.58 -2.66
CA LEU A 313 -13.83 -5.06 -1.56
C LEU A 313 -12.90 -6.21 -1.96
N PRO A 314 -13.40 -7.28 -2.63
CA PRO A 314 -12.53 -8.32 -3.16
C PRO A 314 -11.52 -7.78 -4.17
N ASP A 315 -11.96 -6.94 -5.10
CA ASP A 315 -11.11 -6.43 -6.17
C ASP A 315 -9.95 -5.58 -5.64
N VAL A 316 -10.22 -4.69 -4.69
CA VAL A 316 -9.20 -3.79 -4.13
C VAL A 316 -8.19 -4.56 -3.29
N THR A 317 -8.63 -5.46 -2.42
CA THR A 317 -7.74 -6.23 -1.54
C THR A 317 -6.88 -7.23 -2.31
N ILE A 318 -7.47 -7.97 -3.26
CA ILE A 318 -6.75 -8.90 -4.15
C ILE A 318 -5.71 -8.15 -5.00
N ALA A 319 -6.12 -7.01 -5.59
CA ALA A 319 -5.21 -6.22 -6.42
C ALA A 319 -4.05 -5.62 -5.63
N LEU A 320 -4.31 -5.15 -4.40
CA LEU A 320 -3.27 -4.57 -3.54
C LEU A 320 -2.29 -5.64 -3.04
N ASP A 321 -2.78 -6.79 -2.58
CA ASP A 321 -1.96 -7.93 -2.19
C ASP A 321 -1.03 -8.38 -3.34
N TYR A 322 -1.59 -8.54 -4.54
CA TYR A 322 -0.80 -8.84 -5.74
C TYR A 322 0.26 -7.77 -6.02
N ALA A 323 -0.11 -6.49 -5.97
CA ALA A 323 0.79 -5.38 -6.25
C ALA A 323 1.93 -5.29 -5.23
N LEU A 324 1.63 -5.40 -3.94
CA LEU A 324 2.62 -5.40 -2.85
C LEU A 324 3.62 -6.55 -3.04
N ASN A 325 3.12 -7.77 -3.20
CA ASN A 325 3.98 -8.94 -3.34
C ASN A 325 4.86 -8.87 -4.59
N ARG A 326 4.27 -8.50 -5.73
CA ARG A 326 5.00 -8.37 -6.99
C ARG A 326 6.05 -7.26 -6.91
N PHE A 327 5.70 -6.10 -6.38
CA PHE A 327 6.62 -4.96 -6.32
C PHE A 327 7.73 -5.16 -5.31
N THR A 328 7.46 -5.81 -4.17
CA THR A 328 8.48 -6.25 -3.22
C THR A 328 9.55 -7.09 -3.93
N ASN A 329 9.14 -8.08 -4.72
CA ASN A 329 10.08 -8.93 -5.46
C ASN A 329 10.86 -8.17 -6.55
N ILE A 330 10.26 -7.14 -7.17
CA ILE A 330 10.95 -6.27 -8.15
C ILE A 330 12.05 -5.48 -7.45
N VAL A 331 11.73 -4.81 -6.34
CA VAL A 331 12.69 -3.99 -5.59
C VAL A 331 13.79 -4.85 -4.96
N ASP A 332 13.43 -6.01 -4.41
CA ASP A 332 14.38 -6.96 -3.82
C ASP A 332 15.43 -7.42 -4.82
N ARG A 333 15.02 -7.71 -6.05
CA ARG A 333 15.89 -8.23 -7.12
C ARG A 333 16.40 -7.18 -8.09
N LEU A 334 16.22 -5.90 -7.79
CA LEU A 334 16.62 -4.80 -8.66
C LEU A 334 18.13 -4.84 -8.91
N THR A 335 18.53 -4.82 -10.16
CA THR A 335 19.92 -4.64 -10.55
C THR A 335 20.26 -3.14 -10.46
N VAL A 336 21.30 -2.79 -9.72
CA VAL A 336 21.75 -1.42 -9.53
C VAL A 336 23.10 -1.25 -10.25
N PHE A 337 23.20 -0.26 -11.14
CA PHE A 337 24.40 0.04 -11.91
C PHE A 337 25.12 1.25 -11.30
N GLU A 338 25.92 1.02 -10.26
CA GLU A 338 26.62 2.08 -9.52
C GLU A 338 27.59 2.88 -10.42
N ASP A 339 28.25 2.23 -11.38
CA ASP A 339 29.12 2.91 -12.34
C ASP A 339 28.32 3.86 -13.24
N ASN A 340 27.12 3.47 -13.69
CA ASN A 340 26.27 4.35 -14.48
C ASN A 340 25.76 5.53 -13.64
N MET A 341 25.42 5.31 -12.36
CA MET A 341 25.05 6.38 -11.44
C MET A 341 26.19 7.42 -11.34
N ARG A 342 27.42 6.94 -11.18
CA ARG A 342 28.61 7.82 -11.12
C ARG A 342 28.82 8.55 -12.44
N ASN A 343 28.81 7.84 -13.57
CA ASN A 343 29.01 8.43 -14.90
C ASN A 343 27.92 9.47 -15.22
N ASN A 344 26.69 9.32 -14.71
CA ASN A 344 25.64 10.30 -14.92
C ASN A 344 25.91 11.62 -14.16
N ILE A 345 26.65 11.60 -13.07
CA ILE A 345 27.08 12.81 -12.37
C ILE A 345 27.94 13.68 -13.28
N ASP A 346 28.83 13.07 -14.08
CA ASP A 346 29.77 13.76 -14.93
C ASP A 346 29.20 14.29 -16.25
N LYS A 347 27.96 13.88 -16.61
CA LYS A 347 27.29 14.26 -17.88
C LYS A 347 27.13 15.76 -18.10
N THR A 348 27.17 16.56 -17.06
CA THR A 348 27.06 18.02 -17.13
C THR A 348 28.41 18.73 -16.94
N PHE A 349 29.48 18.04 -17.24
CA PHE A 349 30.85 18.63 -17.25
C PHE A 349 31.25 19.30 -15.92
N GLY A 350 30.69 18.86 -14.79
CA GLY A 350 30.95 19.42 -13.46
C GLY A 350 30.09 20.64 -13.09
N LEU A 351 29.10 21.02 -13.90
CA LEU A 351 28.22 22.16 -13.63
C LEU A 351 27.41 22.02 -12.35
N ILE A 352 27.17 20.80 -11.89
CA ILE A 352 26.48 20.50 -10.61
C ILE A 352 27.23 21.08 -9.39
N PHE A 353 28.54 21.39 -9.54
CA PHE A 353 29.37 21.99 -8.49
C PHE A 353 29.39 23.54 -8.53
N SER A 354 28.68 24.18 -9.47
CA SER A 354 28.65 25.64 -9.60
C SER A 354 28.22 26.37 -8.34
N GLN A 355 27.25 25.83 -7.60
CA GLN A 355 26.81 26.40 -6.32
C GLN A 355 27.93 26.30 -5.26
N ARG A 356 28.72 25.23 -5.26
CA ARG A 356 29.84 25.06 -4.32
C ARG A 356 30.89 26.15 -4.54
N VAL A 357 31.27 26.44 -5.80
CA VAL A 357 32.18 27.51 -6.15
C VAL A 357 31.59 28.87 -5.73
N LEU A 358 30.33 29.13 -6.04
CA LEU A 358 29.63 30.35 -5.64
C LEU A 358 29.69 30.57 -4.11
N LEU A 359 29.36 29.54 -3.31
CA LEU A 359 29.39 29.63 -1.84
C LEU A 359 30.81 29.81 -1.30
N ALA A 360 31.83 29.17 -1.93
CA ALA A 360 33.22 29.34 -1.53
C ALA A 360 33.68 30.77 -1.71
N LEU A 361 33.35 31.44 -2.84
CA LEU A 361 33.61 32.85 -3.06
C LEU A 361 32.94 33.77 -2.04
N ILE A 362 31.66 33.50 -1.72
CA ILE A 362 30.94 34.26 -0.72
C ILE A 362 31.57 34.09 0.67
N ASN A 363 32.01 32.91 1.05
CA ASN A 363 32.68 32.63 2.32
C ASN A 363 34.02 33.38 2.45
N LYS A 364 34.64 33.76 1.31
CA LYS A 364 35.82 34.62 1.26
C LYS A 364 35.51 36.12 1.27
N GLY A 365 34.23 36.49 1.45
CA GLY A 365 33.81 37.88 1.57
C GLY A 365 33.30 38.53 0.29
N MET A 366 33.21 37.78 -0.83
CA MET A 366 32.65 38.30 -2.06
C MET A 366 31.12 38.46 -1.91
N VAL A 367 30.58 39.55 -2.41
CA VAL A 367 29.13 39.76 -2.46
C VAL A 367 28.51 38.75 -3.40
N ARG A 368 27.29 38.26 -3.03
CA ARG A 368 26.60 37.18 -3.77
C ARG A 368 26.43 37.48 -5.26
N GLU A 369 26.01 38.70 -5.60
CA GLU A 369 25.82 39.14 -6.99
C GLU A 369 27.11 39.11 -7.77
N GLU A 370 28.22 39.57 -7.18
CA GLU A 370 29.54 39.54 -7.80
C GLU A 370 30.03 38.10 -8.01
N ALA A 371 29.87 37.24 -7.00
CA ALA A 371 30.24 35.84 -7.13
C ALA A 371 29.39 35.14 -8.21
N TYR A 372 28.08 35.43 -8.29
CA TYR A 372 27.19 34.91 -9.31
C TYR A 372 27.62 35.35 -10.72
N ASP A 373 27.91 36.64 -10.92
CA ASP A 373 28.31 37.19 -12.20
C ASP A 373 29.66 36.64 -12.69
N LYS A 374 30.50 36.13 -11.79
CA LYS A 374 31.76 35.43 -12.16
C LYS A 374 31.51 33.98 -12.54
N VAL A 375 30.65 33.27 -11.80
CA VAL A 375 30.40 31.83 -11.98
C VAL A 375 29.49 31.54 -13.17
N GLN A 376 28.42 32.31 -13.35
CA GLN A 376 27.38 32.03 -14.37
C GLN A 376 27.93 32.03 -15.80
N PRO A 377 28.76 33.01 -16.25
CA PRO A 377 29.31 32.99 -17.63
C PRO A 377 30.16 31.74 -17.90
N LYS A 378 30.96 31.28 -16.92
CA LYS A 378 31.73 30.05 -17.04
C LYS A 378 30.87 28.82 -17.15
N ALA A 379 29.76 28.77 -16.38
CA ALA A 379 28.79 27.70 -16.46
C ALA A 379 28.12 27.65 -17.85
N MET A 380 27.75 28.79 -18.42
CA MET A 380 27.18 28.87 -19.78
C MET A 380 28.17 28.42 -20.84
N ILE A 381 29.43 28.88 -20.80
CA ILE A 381 30.49 28.42 -21.72
C ILE A 381 30.67 26.91 -21.60
N SER A 382 30.76 26.37 -20.38
CA SER A 382 30.90 24.93 -20.14
C SER A 382 29.77 24.16 -20.80
N TRP A 383 28.52 24.62 -20.62
CA TRP A 383 27.33 23.98 -21.20
C TRP A 383 27.35 23.96 -22.73
N GLU A 384 27.71 25.09 -23.35
CA GLU A 384 27.73 25.24 -24.81
C GLU A 384 28.88 24.50 -25.48
N THR A 385 30.10 24.60 -24.90
CA THR A 385 31.33 24.07 -25.50
C THR A 385 31.67 22.65 -25.03
N LYS A 386 30.98 22.14 -23.97
CA LYS A 386 31.30 20.88 -23.30
C LYS A 386 32.70 20.88 -22.64
N THR A 387 33.27 22.05 -22.42
CA THR A 387 34.54 22.19 -21.68
C THR A 387 34.25 21.92 -20.18
N PRO A 388 35.11 21.15 -19.48
CA PRO A 388 34.92 20.94 -18.05
C PRO A 388 34.84 22.28 -17.30
N PHE A 389 33.76 22.41 -16.49
CA PHE A 389 33.52 23.66 -15.75
C PHE A 389 34.69 24.03 -14.83
N ARG A 390 35.34 23.02 -14.25
CA ARG A 390 36.50 23.17 -13.41
C ARG A 390 37.66 23.89 -14.16
N GLU A 391 37.94 23.51 -15.40
CA GLU A 391 39.00 24.13 -16.21
C GLU A 391 38.74 25.63 -16.45
N LEU A 392 37.45 25.98 -16.69
CA LEU A 392 37.06 27.38 -16.89
C LEU A 392 37.18 28.22 -15.61
N ILE A 393 36.95 27.60 -14.45
CA ILE A 393 37.13 28.23 -13.15
C ILE A 393 38.63 28.41 -12.84
N GLU A 394 39.46 27.42 -13.08
CA GLU A 394 40.90 27.44 -12.83
C GLU A 394 41.66 28.43 -13.76
N GLN A 395 41.10 28.76 -14.91
CA GLN A 395 41.65 29.75 -15.83
C GLN A 395 41.25 31.20 -15.50
N ASP A 396 40.34 31.43 -14.57
CA ASP A 396 39.89 32.77 -14.21
C ASP A 396 40.65 33.34 -13.01
N GLU A 397 41.57 34.29 -13.30
CA GLU A 397 42.37 34.94 -12.25
C GLU A 397 41.52 35.64 -11.18
N SER A 398 40.34 36.12 -11.54
CA SER A 398 39.43 36.77 -10.57
C SER A 398 38.83 35.82 -9.58
N ILE A 399 38.86 34.51 -9.86
CA ILE A 399 38.42 33.41 -8.96
C ILE A 399 39.64 32.81 -8.25
N THR A 400 40.72 32.50 -9.00
CA THR A 400 41.90 31.83 -8.46
C THR A 400 42.74 32.73 -7.56
N SER A 401 42.61 34.05 -7.66
CA SER A 401 43.18 34.99 -6.67
C SER A 401 42.46 34.99 -5.31
N VAL A 402 41.21 34.45 -5.25
CA VAL A 402 40.40 34.40 -4.05
C VAL A 402 40.36 32.99 -3.44
N LEU A 403 40.27 31.95 -4.27
CA LEU A 403 40.21 30.54 -3.85
C LEU A 403 41.55 29.85 -4.14
N THR A 404 42.08 29.14 -3.16
CA THR A 404 43.25 28.28 -3.34
C THR A 404 42.89 27.03 -4.16
N LYS A 405 43.93 26.33 -4.63
CA LYS A 405 43.74 25.07 -5.35
C LYS A 405 43.05 24.02 -4.50
N GLU A 406 43.40 23.93 -3.23
CA GLU A 406 42.81 22.99 -2.27
C GLU A 406 41.32 23.30 -2.06
N GLU A 407 40.94 24.57 -1.95
CA GLU A 407 39.54 24.99 -1.81
C GLU A 407 38.73 24.70 -3.09
N LEU A 408 39.34 24.84 -4.25
CA LEU A 408 38.71 24.40 -5.50
C LEU A 408 38.56 22.88 -5.56
N ASP A 409 39.59 22.10 -5.15
CA ASP A 409 39.48 20.64 -5.06
C ASP A 409 38.31 20.22 -4.18
N GLU A 410 38.10 20.87 -3.03
CA GLU A 410 36.92 20.63 -2.16
C GLU A 410 35.60 21.00 -2.82
N CYS A 411 35.56 22.07 -3.64
CA CYS A 411 34.33 22.44 -4.36
C CYS A 411 33.89 21.37 -5.36
N PHE A 412 34.80 20.65 -5.97
CA PHE A 412 34.55 19.63 -6.99
C PHE A 412 34.55 18.21 -6.44
N ASP A 413 34.64 18.01 -5.12
CA ASP A 413 34.53 16.68 -4.50
C ASP A 413 33.06 16.29 -4.29
N PRO A 414 32.54 15.28 -4.99
CA PRO A 414 31.15 14.79 -4.80
C PRO A 414 30.90 14.19 -3.40
N LYS A 415 31.95 13.80 -2.67
CA LYS A 415 31.84 13.27 -1.30
C LYS A 415 31.27 14.29 -0.31
N HIS A 416 31.34 15.58 -0.63
CA HIS A 416 30.69 16.62 0.17
C HIS A 416 29.21 16.34 0.41
N HIS A 417 28.52 15.77 -0.58
CA HIS A 417 27.09 15.41 -0.48
C HIS A 417 26.82 14.18 0.39
N LEU A 418 27.86 13.49 0.89
CA LEU A 418 27.74 12.37 1.83
C LEU A 418 27.76 12.80 3.30
N ASN A 419 28.19 14.02 3.61
CA ASN A 419 28.48 14.49 4.97
C ASN A 419 27.29 14.36 5.93
N GLN A 420 26.06 14.40 5.45
CA GLN A 420 24.86 14.32 6.29
C GLN A 420 24.06 13.02 6.07
N VAL A 421 24.58 12.07 5.32
CA VAL A 421 23.87 10.82 5.02
C VAL A 421 23.60 10.01 6.31
N ASP A 422 24.59 9.95 7.22
CA ASP A 422 24.43 9.28 8.51
C ASP A 422 23.31 9.89 9.34
N THR A 423 23.29 11.23 9.44
CA THR A 423 22.22 11.95 10.12
C THR A 423 20.84 11.68 9.52
N ILE A 424 20.74 11.58 8.17
CA ILE A 424 19.49 11.23 7.50
C ILE A 424 19.04 9.82 7.88
N PHE A 425 19.97 8.86 7.94
CA PHE A 425 19.68 7.48 8.31
C PHE A 425 19.26 7.33 9.78
N GLU A 426 19.93 8.04 10.69
CA GLU A 426 19.54 8.13 12.11
C GLU A 426 18.10 8.65 12.24
N ARG A 427 17.78 9.74 11.58
CA ARG A 427 16.42 10.33 11.58
C ARG A 427 15.36 9.41 10.99
N ALA A 428 15.75 8.57 10.04
CA ALA A 428 14.86 7.56 9.44
C ALA A 428 14.70 6.30 10.31
N GLY A 429 15.47 6.13 11.39
CA GLY A 429 15.49 4.92 12.20
C GLY A 429 16.16 3.74 11.50
N LEU A 430 17.12 4.01 10.60
CA LEU A 430 17.88 3.03 9.81
C LEU A 430 19.36 2.90 10.23
N ALA A 431 19.76 3.56 11.31
CA ALA A 431 21.13 3.54 11.82
C ALA A 431 21.54 2.14 12.30
#